data_0b9238750d75baa8cf3bfacf850a3629
#
_entry.id   0b9238750d75baa8cf3bfacf850a3629
#
_cell.length_a   1.000
_cell.length_b   1.000
_cell.length_c   1.000
_cell.angle_alpha   90.00
_cell.angle_beta   90.00
_cell.angle_gamma   90.00
#
_symmetry.space_group_name_H-M   'P 1'
#
loop_
_entity.id
_entity.type
_entity.pdbx_description
1 polymer ?
#
loop_
_entity_poly.entity_id
_entity_poly.type
_entity_poly.pdbx_seq_one_letter_code
_entity_poly.pdbx_strand_id
1 'polypeptide(L)' 'MYIKKGFNIGDWTETTVEHNSLCGTFTVGSKVKIIDIDPMRGYSIEDEAGNRMVEIGWTV' A
#
# COMPACT_ATOMS: atom_id res chain seq x y z
N MET A 1 -7.99 21.40 -14.34
CA MET A 1 -7.43 21.29 -12.99
C MET A 1 -7.06 19.86 -12.66
N TYR A 2 -5.90 19.69 -12.22
CA TYR A 2 -5.39 18.37 -11.92
C TYR A 2 -5.24 18.19 -10.43
N ILE A 3 -5.74 17.08 -9.92
CA ILE A 3 -5.57 16.73 -8.53
C ILE A 3 -4.62 15.56 -8.44
N LYS A 4 -3.50 15.79 -7.84
CA LYS A 4 -2.56 14.72 -7.65
C LYS A 4 -3.09 13.74 -6.62
N LYS A 5 -3.08 12.49 -6.99
CA LYS A 5 -3.42 11.42 -6.07
C LYS A 5 -2.15 10.82 -5.57
N GLY A 6 -2.04 10.69 -4.32
CA GLY A 6 -0.88 10.09 -3.73
C GLY A 6 -1.09 9.97 -2.24
N PHE A 7 -0.29 9.14 -1.64
CA PHE A 7 -0.35 8.94 -0.21
C PHE A 7 0.93 9.47 0.41
N ASN A 8 0.82 9.87 1.66
CA ASN A 8 1.98 10.21 2.48
C ASN A 8 2.25 9.07 3.44
N ILE A 9 3.50 8.96 3.87
CA ILE A 9 3.85 7.98 4.89
C ILE A 9 3.01 8.26 6.13
N GLY A 10 2.35 7.22 6.63
CA GLY A 10 1.46 7.33 7.77
C GLY A 10 -0.01 7.38 7.41
N ASP A 11 -0.35 7.55 6.12
CA ASP A 11 -1.75 7.56 5.69
C ASP A 11 -2.33 6.16 5.75
N TRP A 12 -3.60 6.09 6.15
CA TRP A 12 -4.37 4.85 6.10
C TRP A 12 -5.27 4.87 4.89
N THR A 13 -5.39 3.74 4.23
CA THR A 13 -6.27 3.60 3.09
C THR A 13 -6.73 2.15 2.97
N GLU A 14 -7.58 1.89 2.00
CA GLU A 14 -8.01 0.53 1.68
C GLU A 14 -7.44 0.14 0.33
N THR A 15 -7.02 -1.12 0.21
CA THR A 15 -6.50 -1.61 -1.06
C THR A 15 -7.62 -1.67 -2.09
N THR A 16 -7.29 -1.31 -3.32
CA THR A 16 -8.25 -1.35 -4.43
C THR A 16 -8.01 -2.55 -5.33
N VAL A 17 -6.89 -3.22 -5.15
CA VAL A 17 -6.55 -4.44 -5.89
C VAL A 17 -5.96 -5.44 -4.91
N GLU A 18 -5.93 -6.69 -5.32
CA GLU A 18 -5.32 -7.72 -4.51
C GLU A 18 -3.80 -7.65 -4.67
N HIS A 19 -3.09 -7.80 -3.55
CA HIS A 19 -1.63 -7.83 -3.54
C HIS A 19 -1.17 -9.16 -3.00
N ASN A 20 -0.31 -9.83 -3.74
CA ASN A 20 0.20 -11.16 -3.38
C ASN A 20 1.71 -11.12 -3.19
N SER A 21 2.17 -11.84 -2.20
CA SER A 21 3.61 -12.03 -1.99
C SER A 21 3.85 -13.43 -1.46
N LEU A 22 5.11 -13.78 -1.32
CA LEU A 22 5.46 -15.07 -0.74
C LEU A 22 5.03 -15.18 0.71
N CYS A 23 4.90 -14.03 1.38
CA CYS A 23 4.55 -14.00 2.80
C CYS A 23 3.05 -13.91 3.04
N GLY A 24 2.25 -13.70 2.02
CA GLY A 24 0.80 -13.58 2.20
C GLY A 24 0.13 -12.74 1.14
N THR A 25 -1.14 -12.47 1.38
CA THR A 25 -1.98 -11.76 0.43
C THR A 25 -2.79 -10.69 1.17
N PHE A 26 -2.87 -9.50 0.57
CA PHE A 26 -3.86 -8.49 0.96
C PHE A 26 -4.99 -8.53 -0.05
N THR A 27 -6.18 -8.86 0.41
CA THR A 27 -7.36 -8.86 -0.46
C THR A 27 -7.84 -7.43 -0.67
N VAL A 28 -8.66 -7.25 -1.70
CA VAL A 28 -9.27 -5.95 -1.99
C VAL A 28 -10.05 -5.48 -0.76
N GLY A 29 -9.90 -4.21 -0.41
CA GLY A 29 -10.58 -3.64 0.74
C GLY A 29 -9.85 -3.79 2.05
N SER A 30 -8.63 -4.31 2.04
CA SER A 30 -7.82 -4.40 3.26
C SER A 30 -7.41 -3.01 3.72
N LYS A 31 -7.52 -2.78 5.03
CA LYS A 31 -7.12 -1.49 5.60
C LYS A 31 -5.64 -1.52 5.89
N VAL A 32 -4.91 -0.64 5.25
CA VAL A 32 -3.45 -0.61 5.33
C VAL A 32 -2.95 0.80 5.53
N LYS A 33 -1.76 0.90 6.12
CA LYS A 33 -1.06 2.15 6.31
C LYS A 33 0.13 2.20 5.36
N ILE A 34 0.36 3.36 4.77
CA ILE A 34 1.53 3.59 3.93
C ILE A 34 2.73 3.77 4.86
N ILE A 35 3.70 2.89 4.75
CA ILE A 35 4.85 2.92 5.66
C ILE A 35 6.13 3.38 4.98
N ASP A 36 6.15 3.37 3.65
CA ASP A 36 7.31 3.85 2.92
C ASP A 36 6.90 4.17 1.49
N ILE A 37 7.67 5.04 0.84
CA ILE A 37 7.45 5.41 -0.55
C ILE A 37 8.80 5.40 -1.24
N ASP A 38 8.96 4.49 -2.19
CA ASP A 38 10.18 4.39 -2.98
C ASP A 38 9.92 5.03 -4.34
N PRO A 39 10.76 6.00 -4.76
CA PRO A 39 10.50 6.70 -6.03
C PRO A 39 10.52 5.79 -7.25
N MET A 40 11.12 4.62 -7.15
CA MET A 40 11.20 3.70 -8.28
C MET A 40 10.26 2.50 -8.14
N ARG A 41 9.90 2.13 -6.92
CA ARG A 41 9.19 0.87 -6.68
C ARG A 41 7.82 1.05 -6.07
N GLY A 42 7.49 2.26 -5.66
CA GLY A 42 6.16 2.57 -5.18
C GLY A 42 6.02 2.45 -3.68
N TYR A 43 4.83 2.13 -3.26
CA TYR A 43 4.46 2.15 -1.86
C TYR A 43 4.81 0.85 -1.16
N SER A 44 5.01 0.95 0.14
CA SER A 44 5.05 -0.20 1.05
C SER A 44 3.91 -0.01 2.05
N ILE A 45 3.26 -1.09 2.41
CA ILE A 45 2.05 -1.03 3.23
C ILE A 45 2.14 -2.00 4.40
N GLU A 46 1.35 -1.71 5.44
CA GLU A 46 1.27 -2.55 6.63
C GLU A 46 -0.16 -2.51 7.14
N ASP A 47 -0.71 -3.65 7.52
CA ASP A 47 -2.06 -3.68 8.07
C ASP A 47 -2.02 -3.52 9.60
N GLU A 48 -3.22 -3.58 10.23
CA GLU A 48 -3.35 -3.36 11.65
C GLU A 48 -2.71 -4.48 12.47
N ALA A 49 -2.56 -5.66 11.88
CA ALA A 49 -1.95 -6.80 12.55
C ALA A 49 -0.44 -6.82 12.41
N GLY A 50 0.14 -5.87 11.68
CA GLY A 50 1.58 -5.79 11.50
C GLY A 50 2.09 -6.53 10.28
N ASN A 51 1.22 -7.03 9.44
CA ASN A 51 1.63 -7.67 8.19
C ASN A 51 2.05 -6.61 7.20
N ARG A 52 3.22 -6.81 6.58
CA ARG A 52 3.81 -5.83 5.67
C ARG A 52 3.97 -6.39 4.28
N MET A 53 3.85 -5.50 3.31
CA MET A 53 4.20 -5.83 1.95
C MET A 53 4.92 -4.63 1.37
N VAL A 54 6.15 -4.84 0.91
CA VAL A 54 6.99 -3.73 0.45
C VAL A 54 6.98 -3.66 -1.06
N GLU A 55 7.15 -2.44 -1.58
CA GLU A 55 7.37 -2.21 -2.99
C GLU A 55 6.27 -2.80 -3.85
N ILE A 56 5.04 -2.48 -3.51
CA ILE A 56 3.87 -3.03 -4.21
C ILE A 56 3.54 -2.28 -5.49
N GLY A 57 4.30 -1.24 -5.83
CA GLY A 57 4.00 -0.39 -6.95
C GLY A 57 3.17 0.82 -6.53
N TRP A 58 2.56 1.47 -7.51
CA TRP A 58 1.86 2.73 -7.27
C TRP A 58 0.36 2.57 -7.11
N THR A 59 -0.15 1.37 -7.32
CA THR A 59 -1.57 1.08 -7.12
C THR A 59 -1.72 0.36 -5.79
N VAL A 60 -2.39 0.98 -4.88
CA VAL A 60 -2.74 0.39 -3.60
C VAL A 60 -4.18 -0.10 -3.65
#